data_731f4890c2b5259e8e73cc2d9e7bc1cd
#
_entry.id   731f4890c2b5259e8e73cc2d9e7bc1cd
#
_cell.length_a   1.000
_cell.length_b   1.000
_cell.length_c   1.000
_cell.angle_alpha   90.00
_cell.angle_beta   90.00
_cell.angle_gamma   90.00
#
_symmetry.space_group_name_H-M   'P 1'
#
loop_
_entity.id
_entity.type
_entity.pdbx_description
1 polymer ?
#
loop_
_entity_poly.entity_id
_entity_poly.type
_entity_poly.pdbx_seq_one_letter_code
_entity_poly.pdbx_strand_id
1 'polypeptide(L)'
;MGVTMAHIFNDGNINYKVRQSPIPEFSWHTSEKLAELVGSKHLKFDVRSLDPDKYSYPYHFHRNAEEIFVILEGNGILRTPEGFKDIKAGDIIFFEMGPSGAHQLYNHTNEPLKFLDIRTDVGFDVCEYPDSGKINICDKEVYELGEKADYYKGEDKVREKWKGGT
;
A
#
# COMPACT_ATOMS: atom_id res chain seq x y z
N MET A 1 34.75 8.84 8.14
CA MET A 1 33.39 8.67 8.65
C MET A 1 32.54 9.77 8.05
N GLY A 2 31.65 9.44 7.08
CA GLY A 2 30.79 10.45 6.49
C GLY A 2 29.78 10.91 7.53
N VAL A 3 29.67 12.23 7.69
CA VAL A 3 28.63 12.83 8.51
C VAL A 3 27.30 12.50 7.85
N THR A 4 26.45 11.72 8.50
CA THR A 4 25.07 11.46 8.06
C THR A 4 24.30 12.77 8.25
N MET A 5 24.07 13.51 7.17
CA MET A 5 23.22 14.69 7.21
C MET A 5 21.75 14.26 7.15
N ALA A 6 20.87 15.02 7.79
CA ALA A 6 19.45 14.85 7.61
C ALA A 6 19.05 15.03 6.13
N HIS A 7 18.17 14.19 5.63
CA HIS A 7 17.59 14.34 4.29
C HIS A 7 16.33 15.18 4.38
N ILE A 8 16.21 16.18 3.53
CA ILE A 8 15.08 17.13 3.49
C ILE A 8 14.45 17.03 2.11
N PHE A 9 13.16 16.70 2.08
CA PHE A 9 12.35 16.67 0.87
C PHE A 9 11.27 17.76 0.91
N ASN A 10 11.05 18.39 -0.22
CA ASN A 10 9.95 19.32 -0.45
C ASN A 10 9.59 19.33 -1.94
N ASP A 11 8.50 19.98 -2.32
CA ASP A 11 8.03 20.00 -3.71
C ASP A 11 9.05 20.56 -4.71
N GLY A 12 9.99 21.38 -4.27
CA GLY A 12 11.04 21.93 -5.13
C GLY A 12 12.17 20.95 -5.46
N ASN A 13 12.28 19.83 -4.71
CA ASN A 13 13.33 18.84 -4.92
C ASN A 13 12.82 17.41 -5.09
N ILE A 14 11.50 17.21 -5.17
CA ILE A 14 10.87 15.92 -5.45
C ILE A 14 10.56 15.82 -6.94
N ASN A 15 10.99 14.72 -7.56
CA ASN A 15 10.59 14.37 -8.92
C ASN A 15 9.34 13.47 -8.87
N TYR A 16 8.28 13.88 -9.54
CA TYR A 16 7.04 13.11 -9.64
C TYR A 16 6.97 12.33 -10.95
N LYS A 17 6.42 11.12 -10.86
CA LYS A 17 6.12 10.25 -12.00
C LYS A 17 4.65 9.88 -11.98
N VAL A 18 4.02 9.89 -13.13
CA VAL A 18 2.66 9.38 -13.29
C VAL A 18 2.68 7.85 -13.29
N ARG A 19 1.83 7.26 -12.50
CA ARG A 19 1.49 5.82 -12.54
C ARG A 19 0.08 5.68 -13.04
N GLN A 20 -0.09 4.91 -14.09
CA GLN A 20 -1.38 4.65 -14.70
C GLN A 20 -1.62 3.15 -14.79
N SER A 21 -2.76 2.70 -14.31
CA SER A 21 -3.19 1.31 -14.46
C SER A 21 -3.97 1.13 -15.78
N PRO A 22 -4.24 -0.13 -16.20
CA PRO A 22 -5.17 -0.39 -17.29
C PRO A 22 -6.60 0.10 -17.02
N ILE A 23 -6.95 0.37 -15.77
CA ILE A 23 -8.24 0.96 -15.34
C ILE A 23 -8.00 2.45 -15.14
N PRO A 24 -8.57 3.35 -15.98
CA PRO A 24 -8.24 4.79 -15.99
C PRO A 24 -8.51 5.51 -14.67
N GLU A 25 -9.42 5.01 -13.85
CA GLU A 25 -9.74 5.55 -12.53
C GLU A 25 -8.59 5.39 -11.54
N PHE A 26 -7.73 4.38 -11.73
CA PHE A 26 -6.53 4.16 -10.92
C PHE A 26 -5.31 4.79 -11.60
N SER A 27 -5.15 6.08 -11.39
CA SER A 27 -4.00 6.86 -11.84
C SER A 27 -3.57 7.81 -10.74
N TRP A 28 -2.27 7.89 -10.49
CA TRP A 28 -1.72 8.77 -9.45
C TRP A 28 -0.33 9.27 -9.82
N HIS A 29 0.04 10.39 -9.24
CA HIS A 29 1.42 10.86 -9.24
C HIS A 29 2.13 10.32 -8.01
N THR A 30 3.36 9.87 -8.14
CA THR A 30 4.20 9.43 -7.03
C THR A 30 5.57 10.07 -7.12
N SER A 31 6.14 10.44 -5.99
CA SER A 31 7.55 10.80 -5.92
C SER A 31 8.42 9.60 -6.33
N GLU A 32 9.68 9.85 -6.64
CA GLU A 32 10.67 8.78 -6.62
C GLU A 32 10.64 8.18 -5.22
N LYS A 33 10.97 6.88 -5.11
CA LYS A 33 10.94 6.15 -3.85
C LYS A 33 11.86 6.78 -2.80
N LEU A 34 11.36 7.75 -2.06
CA LEU A 34 12.13 8.59 -1.13
C LEU A 34 12.84 7.75 -0.08
N ALA A 35 12.18 6.69 0.40
CA ALA A 35 12.75 5.75 1.35
C ALA A 35 14.01 5.05 0.81
N GLU A 36 14.01 4.68 -0.47
CA GLU A 36 15.17 4.05 -1.12
C GLU A 36 16.33 5.06 -1.28
N LEU A 37 16.02 6.31 -1.65
CA LEU A 37 17.03 7.38 -1.80
C LEU A 37 17.82 7.64 -0.52
N VAL A 38 17.18 7.48 0.64
CA VAL A 38 17.84 7.70 1.95
C VAL A 38 18.33 6.41 2.61
N GLY A 39 18.16 5.26 1.95
CA GLY A 39 18.54 3.95 2.49
C GLY A 39 17.77 3.56 3.75
N SER A 40 16.49 3.94 3.83
CA SER A 40 15.61 3.57 4.95
C SER A 40 15.59 2.05 5.13
N LYS A 41 15.58 1.60 6.40
CA LYS A 41 15.60 0.16 6.75
C LYS A 41 14.26 -0.36 7.25
N HIS A 42 13.41 0.52 7.76
CA HIS A 42 12.20 0.12 8.48
C HIS A 42 10.95 0.89 8.01
N LEU A 43 11.13 1.84 7.10
CA LEU A 43 10.03 2.62 6.57
C LEU A 43 10.08 2.65 5.04
N LYS A 44 8.93 2.52 4.42
CA LYS A 44 8.66 2.94 3.04
C LYS A 44 7.89 4.25 3.13
N PHE A 45 8.27 5.24 2.36
CA PHE A 45 7.53 6.49 2.29
C PHE A 45 7.69 7.19 0.95
N ASP A 46 6.60 7.78 0.50
CA ASP A 46 6.50 8.52 -0.75
C ASP A 46 5.48 9.64 -0.61
N VAL A 47 5.66 10.73 -1.36
CA VAL A 47 4.60 11.71 -1.57
C VAL A 47 3.81 11.32 -2.80
N ARG A 48 2.48 11.33 -2.68
CA ARG A 48 1.55 10.94 -3.74
C ARG A 48 0.50 12.02 -3.96
N SER A 49 -0.05 12.04 -5.18
CA SER A 49 -1.14 12.94 -5.53
C SER A 49 -2.13 12.24 -6.44
N LEU A 50 -3.41 12.46 -6.19
CA LEU A 50 -4.52 12.04 -7.03
C LEU A 50 -5.07 13.26 -7.76
N ASP A 51 -5.15 13.18 -9.09
CA ASP A 51 -5.89 14.13 -9.89
C ASP A 51 -7.40 14.04 -9.59
N PRO A 52 -8.21 15.01 -10.02
CA PRO A 52 -9.65 14.93 -9.96
C PRO A 52 -10.21 13.62 -10.50
N ASP A 53 -11.22 13.06 -9.83
CA ASP A 53 -11.91 11.82 -10.20
C ASP A 53 -11.02 10.57 -10.24
N LYS A 54 -9.96 10.53 -9.40
CA LYS A 54 -9.06 9.38 -9.29
C LYS A 54 -9.10 8.74 -7.92
N TYR A 55 -8.89 7.41 -7.95
CA TYR A 55 -8.73 6.56 -6.76
C TYR A 55 -7.25 6.28 -6.52
N SER A 56 -6.86 6.04 -5.26
CA SER A 56 -5.48 5.71 -4.90
C SER A 56 -5.07 4.33 -5.44
N TYR A 57 -5.42 3.33 -4.74
CA TYR A 57 -5.19 1.92 -5.07
C TYR A 57 -6.49 1.17 -4.96
N PRO A 58 -6.57 -0.11 -5.40
CA PRO A 58 -7.65 -0.98 -5.00
C PRO A 58 -7.82 -0.98 -3.48
N TYR A 59 -9.05 -1.06 -3.00
CA TYR A 59 -9.34 -1.18 -1.56
C TYR A 59 -8.58 -2.36 -0.97
N HIS A 60 -7.75 -2.12 0.05
CA HIS A 60 -6.79 -3.09 0.55
C HIS A 60 -6.40 -2.86 2.01
N PHE A 61 -5.77 -3.86 2.59
CA PHE A 61 -5.09 -3.78 3.88
C PHE A 61 -3.79 -4.58 3.88
N HIS A 62 -2.92 -4.29 4.82
CA HIS A 62 -1.65 -4.96 5.04
C HIS A 62 -1.73 -5.93 6.21
N ARG A 63 -1.18 -7.14 6.07
CA ARG A 63 -1.15 -8.14 7.15
C ARG A 63 -0.10 -7.82 8.21
N ASN A 64 1.06 -7.33 7.80
CA ASN A 64 2.22 -7.13 8.67
C ASN A 64 2.76 -5.71 8.67
N ALA A 65 2.14 -4.78 7.96
CA ALA A 65 2.57 -3.38 7.94
C ALA A 65 1.48 -2.47 8.50
N GLU A 66 1.90 -1.50 9.30
CA GLU A 66 1.13 -0.33 9.67
C GLU A 66 1.38 0.78 8.65
N GLU A 67 0.39 1.60 8.39
CA GLU A 67 0.50 2.68 7.42
C GLU A 67 -0.09 3.98 7.95
N ILE A 68 0.51 5.09 7.57
CA ILE A 68 0.05 6.44 7.93
C ILE A 68 -0.04 7.25 6.64
N PHE A 69 -1.20 7.91 6.45
CA PHE A 69 -1.31 8.98 5.48
C PHE A 69 -1.38 10.33 6.20
N VAL A 70 -0.60 11.28 5.72
CA VAL A 70 -0.70 12.69 6.11
C VAL A 70 -1.20 13.47 4.91
N ILE A 71 -2.40 14.04 5.01
CA ILE A 71 -2.97 14.82 3.91
C ILE A 71 -2.27 16.19 3.89
N LEU A 72 -1.53 16.43 2.81
CA LEU A 72 -0.71 17.64 2.65
C LEU A 72 -1.49 18.76 1.97
N GLU A 73 -2.37 18.40 0.99
CA GLU A 73 -3.09 19.36 0.17
C GLU A 73 -4.40 18.75 -0.35
N GLY A 74 -5.43 19.58 -0.52
CA GLY A 74 -6.72 19.18 -1.08
C GLY A 74 -7.66 18.51 -0.08
N ASN A 75 -8.74 17.96 -0.64
CA ASN A 75 -9.77 17.24 0.09
C ASN A 75 -10.10 15.94 -0.68
N GLY A 76 -10.64 14.95 0.02
CA GLY A 76 -11.02 13.69 -0.59
C GLY A 76 -11.96 12.89 0.28
N ILE A 77 -12.23 11.67 -0.15
CA ILE A 77 -13.01 10.69 0.61
C ILE A 77 -12.10 9.51 0.93
N LEU A 78 -12.10 9.12 2.21
CA LEU A 78 -11.51 7.88 2.69
C LEU A 78 -12.60 6.83 2.81
N ARG A 79 -12.39 5.67 2.20
CA ARG A 79 -13.19 4.45 2.43
C ARG A 79 -12.49 3.57 3.45
N THR A 80 -13.22 3.09 4.46
CA THR A 80 -12.78 2.14 5.48
C THR A 80 -13.84 1.05 5.66
N PRO A 81 -13.61 0.00 6.49
CA PRO A 81 -14.65 -0.97 6.84
C PRO A 81 -15.87 -0.34 7.52
N GLU A 82 -15.71 0.81 8.19
CA GLU A 82 -16.78 1.55 8.84
C GLU A 82 -17.59 2.45 7.89
N GLY A 83 -17.17 2.56 6.61
CA GLY A 83 -17.81 3.40 5.60
C GLY A 83 -16.91 4.49 5.06
N PHE A 84 -17.52 5.62 4.69
CA PHE A 84 -16.84 6.73 4.03
C PHE A 84 -16.70 7.91 4.97
N LYS A 85 -15.54 8.58 4.92
CA LYS A 85 -15.21 9.76 5.72
C LYS A 85 -14.60 10.83 4.83
N ASP A 86 -15.01 12.08 4.99
CA ASP A 86 -14.34 13.21 4.36
C ASP A 86 -12.96 13.41 5.02
N ILE A 87 -11.96 13.69 4.19
CA ILE A 87 -10.60 14.00 4.60
C ILE A 87 -10.13 15.29 3.95
N LYS A 88 -9.20 16.00 4.61
CA LYS A 88 -8.69 17.30 4.17
C LYS A 88 -7.25 17.52 4.59
N ALA A 89 -6.61 18.51 3.99
CA ALA A 89 -5.27 18.94 4.38
C ALA A 89 -5.13 19.15 5.89
N GLY A 90 -4.09 18.58 6.48
CA GLY A 90 -3.79 18.54 7.91
C GLY A 90 -4.26 17.28 8.63
N ASP A 91 -5.10 16.44 8.02
CA ASP A 91 -5.49 15.18 8.62
C ASP A 91 -4.33 14.19 8.63
N ILE A 92 -4.21 13.45 9.73
CA ILE A 92 -3.28 12.30 9.90
C ILE A 92 -4.14 11.08 10.11
N ILE A 93 -3.95 10.07 9.24
CA ILE A 93 -4.77 8.86 9.20
C ILE A 93 -3.86 7.68 9.45
N PHE A 94 -4.19 6.86 10.45
CA PHE A 94 -3.46 5.65 10.79
C PHE A 94 -4.26 4.42 10.38
N PHE A 95 -3.62 3.49 9.71
CA PHE A 95 -4.18 2.20 9.32
C PHE A 95 -3.42 1.10 10.06
N GLU A 96 -4.14 0.38 10.90
CA GLU A 96 -3.59 -0.76 11.61
C GLU A 96 -3.44 -1.99 10.71
N MET A 97 -2.69 -2.96 11.14
CA MET A 97 -2.55 -4.24 10.45
C MET A 97 -3.87 -5.00 10.43
N GLY A 98 -4.12 -5.73 9.35
CA GLY A 98 -5.27 -6.60 9.20
C GLY A 98 -6.52 -5.91 8.64
N PRO A 99 -7.65 -6.62 8.60
CA PRO A 99 -8.87 -6.18 7.90
C PRO A 99 -9.46 -4.85 8.38
N SER A 100 -9.27 -4.51 9.66
CA SER A 100 -9.73 -3.24 10.24
C SER A 100 -9.00 -2.02 9.65
N GLY A 101 -7.75 -2.19 9.21
CA GLY A 101 -6.97 -1.15 8.53
C GLY A 101 -7.27 -1.02 7.02
N ALA A 102 -8.26 -1.72 6.49
CA ALA A 102 -8.56 -1.65 5.06
C ALA A 102 -8.98 -0.24 4.63
N HIS A 103 -8.40 0.23 3.53
CA HIS A 103 -8.61 1.60 3.09
C HIS A 103 -8.47 1.82 1.58
N GLN A 104 -9.02 2.95 1.12
CA GLN A 104 -8.87 3.49 -0.21
C GLN A 104 -9.20 4.98 -0.18
N LEU A 105 -8.47 5.80 -0.94
CA LEU A 105 -8.78 7.22 -1.13
C LEU A 105 -9.46 7.46 -2.48
N TYR A 106 -10.33 8.45 -2.51
CA TYR A 106 -10.96 8.98 -3.72
C TYR A 106 -10.90 10.50 -3.71
N ASN A 107 -10.38 11.08 -4.79
CA ASN A 107 -10.45 12.51 -5.02
C ASN A 107 -11.71 12.86 -5.81
N HIS A 108 -12.75 13.30 -5.11
CA HIS A 108 -14.03 13.72 -5.69
C HIS A 108 -14.09 15.21 -6.04
N THR A 109 -12.98 15.93 -5.85
CA THR A 109 -12.89 17.38 -6.04
C THR A 109 -12.28 17.75 -7.39
N ASN A 110 -12.24 19.05 -7.71
CA ASN A 110 -11.60 19.56 -8.93
C ASN A 110 -10.11 19.94 -8.73
N GLU A 111 -9.59 19.77 -7.51
CA GLU A 111 -8.19 20.10 -7.14
C GLU A 111 -7.46 18.80 -6.77
N PRO A 112 -6.13 18.76 -6.93
CA PRO A 112 -5.34 17.60 -6.52
C PRO A 112 -5.48 17.27 -5.03
N LEU A 113 -5.51 15.97 -4.71
CA LEU A 113 -5.39 15.46 -3.34
C LEU A 113 -3.98 14.93 -3.14
N LYS A 114 -3.14 15.65 -2.40
CA LYS A 114 -1.75 15.28 -2.12
C LYS A 114 -1.60 14.74 -0.71
N PHE A 115 -0.87 13.65 -0.56
CA PHE A 115 -0.61 13.02 0.74
C PHE A 115 0.77 12.40 0.82
N LEU A 116 1.32 12.37 2.02
CA LEU A 116 2.49 11.59 2.38
C LEU A 116 2.00 10.21 2.84
N ASP A 117 2.50 9.18 2.18
CA ASP A 117 2.26 7.78 2.48
C ASP A 117 3.50 7.24 3.21
N ILE A 118 3.32 6.71 4.42
CA ILE A 118 4.38 6.12 5.25
C ILE A 118 3.91 4.74 5.69
N ARG A 119 4.71 3.73 5.39
CA ARG A 119 4.42 2.33 5.77
C ARG A 119 5.63 1.71 6.44
N THR A 120 5.40 0.88 7.47
CA THR A 120 6.47 0.08 8.07
C THR A 120 6.97 -0.97 7.07
N ASP A 121 8.28 -1.19 7.05
CA ASP A 121 8.93 -2.23 6.24
C ASP A 121 9.52 -3.28 7.18
N VAL A 122 8.82 -4.38 7.31
CA VAL A 122 9.19 -5.52 8.18
C VAL A 122 9.78 -6.70 7.38
N GLY A 123 10.08 -6.47 6.11
CA GLY A 123 10.71 -7.46 5.22
C GLY A 123 9.72 -8.41 4.54
N PHE A 124 8.64 -8.80 5.20
CA PHE A 124 7.59 -9.64 4.63
C PHE A 124 6.21 -9.06 4.94
N ASP A 125 5.44 -8.79 3.90
CA ASP A 125 4.08 -8.31 4.02
C ASP A 125 3.17 -8.98 2.98
N VAL A 126 1.90 -9.13 3.34
CA VAL A 126 0.83 -9.57 2.44
C VAL A 126 -0.22 -8.48 2.41
N CYS A 127 -0.46 -7.94 1.24
CA CYS A 127 -1.54 -7.00 1.00
C CYS A 127 -2.76 -7.77 0.48
N GLU A 128 -3.91 -7.59 1.11
CA GLU A 128 -5.17 -8.22 0.69
C GLU A 128 -6.14 -7.20 0.11
N TYR A 129 -6.90 -7.63 -0.89
CA TYR A 129 -7.87 -6.83 -1.64
C TYR A 129 -9.28 -7.39 -1.46
N PRO A 130 -10.04 -6.95 -0.45
CA PRO A 130 -11.34 -7.54 -0.11
C PRO A 130 -12.37 -7.51 -1.25
N ASP A 131 -12.37 -6.44 -2.06
CA ASP A 131 -13.33 -6.29 -3.16
C ASP A 131 -13.12 -7.30 -4.30
N SER A 132 -11.89 -7.77 -4.48
CA SER A 132 -11.54 -8.62 -5.63
C SER A 132 -10.99 -9.99 -5.24
N GLY A 133 -10.94 -10.29 -3.94
CA GLY A 133 -10.49 -11.61 -3.46
C GLY A 133 -9.06 -11.94 -3.88
N LYS A 134 -8.17 -10.96 -3.86
CA LYS A 134 -6.76 -11.14 -4.25
C LYS A 134 -5.83 -10.87 -3.08
N ILE A 135 -4.60 -11.38 -3.21
CA ILE A 135 -3.47 -11.05 -2.34
C ILE A 135 -2.27 -10.64 -3.18
N ASN A 136 -1.45 -9.75 -2.63
CA ASN A 136 -0.13 -9.44 -3.15
C ASN A 136 0.91 -9.80 -2.09
N ILE A 137 1.89 -10.60 -2.47
CA ILE A 137 2.95 -11.07 -1.59
C ILE A 137 4.21 -10.23 -1.82
N CYS A 138 4.66 -9.51 -0.81
CA CYS A 138 5.88 -8.71 -0.81
C CYS A 138 5.98 -7.70 -1.97
N ASP A 139 4.89 -7.09 -2.38
CA ASP A 139 4.82 -6.15 -3.51
C ASP A 139 5.34 -6.73 -4.86
N LYS A 140 5.33 -8.07 -5.01
CA LYS A 140 5.91 -8.74 -6.18
C LYS A 140 4.88 -9.46 -7.03
N GLU A 141 4.05 -10.28 -6.41
CA GLU A 141 3.16 -11.20 -7.12
C GLU A 141 1.75 -11.13 -6.56
N VAL A 142 0.77 -11.06 -7.44
CA VAL A 142 -0.66 -11.00 -7.10
C VAL A 142 -1.31 -12.34 -7.46
N TYR A 143 -2.02 -12.92 -6.49
CA TYR A 143 -2.75 -14.17 -6.63
C TYR A 143 -4.22 -13.98 -6.30
N GLU A 144 -5.09 -14.76 -6.93
CA GLU A 144 -6.47 -14.89 -6.48
C GLU A 144 -6.52 -15.81 -5.25
N LEU A 145 -7.28 -15.37 -4.24
CA LEU A 145 -7.58 -16.22 -3.08
C LEU A 145 -8.59 -17.27 -3.53
N GLY A 146 -8.12 -18.50 -3.70
CA GLY A 146 -8.97 -19.67 -3.90
C GLY A 146 -9.65 -20.12 -2.61
N GLU A 147 -10.26 -21.32 -2.64
CA GLU A 147 -10.77 -21.96 -1.45
C GLU A 147 -9.66 -22.24 -0.43
N LYS A 148 -9.97 -22.07 0.86
CA LYS A 148 -9.05 -22.47 1.92
C LYS A 148 -8.78 -23.96 1.79
N ALA A 149 -7.52 -24.30 1.65
CA ALA A 149 -7.10 -25.69 1.67
C ALA A 149 -7.05 -26.20 3.13
N ASP A 150 -7.42 -27.46 3.34
CA ASP A 150 -7.06 -28.16 4.56
C ASP A 150 -5.53 -28.25 4.66
N TYR A 151 -4.98 -28.10 5.87
CA TYR A 151 -3.53 -28.12 6.11
C TYR A 151 -2.87 -29.38 5.58
N TYR A 152 -3.57 -30.52 5.67
CA TYR A 152 -3.06 -31.82 5.23
C TYR A 152 -3.54 -32.23 3.83
N LYS A 153 -4.24 -31.35 3.10
CA LYS A 153 -4.69 -31.66 1.73
C LYS A 153 -3.52 -32.07 0.84
N GLY A 154 -3.55 -33.31 0.36
CA GLY A 154 -2.51 -33.88 -0.51
C GLY A 154 -1.30 -34.47 0.24
N GLU A 155 -1.33 -34.51 1.58
CA GLU A 155 -0.26 -35.10 2.40
C GLU A 155 -0.54 -36.54 2.85
N ASP A 156 -1.66 -37.11 2.45
CA ASP A 156 -2.11 -38.48 2.77
C ASP A 156 -1.11 -39.59 2.37
N LYS A 157 -0.28 -39.33 1.35
CA LYS A 157 0.74 -40.25 0.85
C LYS A 157 2.15 -39.99 1.37
N VAL A 158 2.29 -39.45 2.55
CA VAL A 158 3.61 -39.04 3.12
C VAL A 158 4.60 -40.21 3.14
N ARG A 159 4.16 -41.45 3.50
CA ARG A 159 5.04 -42.65 3.55
C ARG A 159 5.56 -43.07 2.17
N GLU A 160 4.81 -42.83 1.11
CA GLU A 160 5.22 -43.14 -0.26
C GLU A 160 6.29 -42.16 -0.74
N LYS A 161 6.13 -40.88 -0.37
CA LYS A 161 7.09 -39.81 -0.68
C LYS A 161 8.47 -40.04 -0.07
N TRP A 162 8.54 -40.78 1.06
CA TRP A 162 9.81 -41.05 1.77
C TRP A 162 10.52 -42.32 1.26
N LYS A 163 9.86 -43.18 0.47
CA LYS A 163 10.46 -44.40 -0.06
C LYS A 163 11.47 -44.19 -1.20
N GLY A 164 11.55 -43.03 -1.76
CA GLY A 164 12.48 -42.65 -2.86
C GLY A 164 13.80 -42.01 -2.42
N GLY A 165 14.10 -41.92 -1.13
CA GLY A 165 15.27 -41.23 -0.55
C GLY A 165 16.26 -42.13 0.18
N THR A 166 16.25 -43.46 -0.03
CA THR A 166 17.26 -44.38 0.53
C THR A 166 18.00 -45.08 -0.59
#